data_89960b528a479dbd1721f86cd5ab596a
#
_entry.id   89960b528a479dbd1721f86cd5ab596a
#
_cell.length_a   1.000
_cell.length_b   1.000
_cell.length_c   1.000
_cell.angle_alpha   90.00
_cell.angle_beta   90.00
_cell.angle_gamma   90.00
#
_symmetry.space_group_name_H-M   'P 1'
#
loop_
_entity.id
_entity.type
_entity.pdbx_description
1 polymer ?
#
loop_
_entity_poly.entity_id
_entity_poly.type
_entity_poly.pdbx_seq_one_letter_code
_entity_poly.pdbx_strand_id
1 'polypeptide(L)'
;MMCPNARTWGSTDEERQLPFPCDRHLPDHDDEVYRAVDVNAPAPVLFRWLCQLRVAPYSYDCINNIGRRSPRRLTPRVDELEVGQRLMGFDLVEFENHRHLTLCGTALGPLFGTYAVTYLIIPSTDQRCRLVVKLVAAYPRLALLRYPMRRLGPLADFIMMRKQFLTLKCLAERGAA
;
A
#
# COMPACT_ATOMS: atom_id res chain seq x y z
N MET A 1 -19.65 -3.22 16.01
CA MET A 1 -19.50 -1.79 15.73
C MET A 1 -18.08 -1.61 15.21
N MET A 2 -17.89 -1.50 13.87
CA MET A 2 -16.56 -1.29 13.30
C MET A 2 -16.08 0.12 13.61
N CYS A 3 -14.87 0.27 14.15
CA CYS A 3 -14.23 1.58 14.30
C CYS A 3 -14.29 2.33 12.96
N PRO A 4 -14.90 3.52 12.87
CA PRO A 4 -14.98 4.28 11.62
C PRO A 4 -13.60 4.56 11.01
N ASN A 5 -12.54 4.51 11.81
CA ASN A 5 -11.15 4.69 11.40
C ASN A 5 -10.51 3.50 10.66
N ALA A 6 -11.13 2.31 10.63
CA ALA A 6 -10.51 1.16 9.98
C ALA A 6 -10.52 1.24 8.44
N ARG A 7 -11.42 2.01 7.84
CA ARG A 7 -11.50 2.19 6.38
C ARG A 7 -10.83 3.46 5.87
N THR A 8 -10.71 4.49 6.69
CA THR A 8 -10.28 5.84 6.28
C THR A 8 -9.18 6.40 7.18
N TRP A 9 -8.37 5.52 7.78
CA TRP A 9 -7.36 5.92 8.76
C TRP A 9 -6.39 6.96 8.20
N GLY A 10 -6.37 8.14 8.83
CA GLY A 10 -5.47 9.24 8.52
C GLY A 10 -5.81 10.02 7.26
N SER A 11 -6.73 9.55 6.39
CA SER A 11 -7.10 10.26 5.16
C SER A 11 -8.16 11.34 5.42
N THR A 12 -8.11 12.43 4.65
CA THR A 12 -9.13 13.48 4.62
C THR A 12 -10.19 13.20 3.56
N ASP A 13 -11.29 13.95 3.58
CA ASP A 13 -12.37 13.83 2.59
C ASP A 13 -11.87 14.24 1.19
N GLU A 14 -11.07 15.29 1.11
CA GLU A 14 -10.47 15.78 -0.13
C GLU A 14 -9.51 14.74 -0.73
N GLU A 15 -8.70 14.08 0.09
CA GLU A 15 -7.79 13.05 -0.36
C GLU A 15 -8.51 11.82 -0.93
N ARG A 16 -9.67 11.48 -0.40
CA ARG A 16 -10.49 10.37 -0.90
C ARG A 16 -11.15 10.65 -2.26
N GLN A 17 -11.23 11.91 -2.66
CA GLN A 17 -11.74 12.32 -3.97
C GLN A 17 -10.67 12.41 -5.05
N LEU A 18 -9.39 12.23 -4.69
CA LEU A 18 -8.32 12.23 -5.68
C LEU A 18 -8.46 11.05 -6.67
N PRO A 19 -8.04 11.23 -7.91
CA PRO A 19 -8.01 10.13 -8.88
C PRO A 19 -6.89 9.14 -8.51
N PHE A 20 -7.25 7.88 -8.30
CA PHE A 20 -6.29 6.82 -8.02
C PHE A 20 -6.19 5.86 -9.21
N PRO A 21 -4.98 5.57 -9.72
CA PRO A 21 -4.79 4.60 -10.80
C PRO A 21 -5.40 3.22 -10.54
N CYS A 22 -5.45 2.73 -9.30
CA CYS A 22 -6.05 1.44 -8.96
C CYS A 22 -7.52 1.32 -9.41
N ASP A 23 -8.27 2.41 -9.51
CA ASP A 23 -9.66 2.42 -9.97
C ASP A 23 -9.77 1.99 -11.44
N ARG A 24 -8.75 2.30 -12.26
CA ARG A 24 -8.71 1.88 -13.67
C ARG A 24 -8.34 0.40 -13.83
N HIS A 25 -7.53 -0.11 -12.91
CA HIS A 25 -7.08 -1.50 -12.95
C HIS A 25 -8.09 -2.49 -12.33
N LEU A 26 -9.00 -2.00 -11.50
CA LEU A 26 -10.07 -2.80 -10.90
C LEU A 26 -11.36 -1.96 -10.80
N PRO A 27 -12.02 -1.63 -11.93
CA PRO A 27 -13.20 -0.76 -11.94
C PRO A 27 -14.40 -1.39 -11.23
N ASP A 28 -14.56 -2.72 -11.36
CA ASP A 28 -15.68 -3.46 -10.76
C ASP A 28 -15.29 -4.01 -9.37
N HIS A 29 -14.92 -3.12 -8.45
CA HIS A 29 -14.59 -3.50 -7.08
C HIS A 29 -15.81 -3.42 -6.15
N ASP A 30 -15.79 -4.22 -5.09
CA ASP A 30 -16.86 -4.30 -4.08
C ASP A 30 -16.63 -3.38 -2.89
N ASP A 31 -15.38 -3.01 -2.64
CA ASP A 31 -14.98 -2.29 -1.43
C ASP A 31 -13.73 -1.45 -1.67
N GLU A 32 -13.61 -0.36 -0.90
CA GLU A 32 -12.47 0.52 -0.94
C GLU A 32 -12.04 0.94 0.48
N VAL A 33 -10.74 1.08 0.67
CA VAL A 33 -10.16 1.56 1.92
C VAL A 33 -9.07 2.58 1.64
N TYR A 34 -8.97 3.58 2.51
CA TYR A 34 -8.02 4.67 2.40
C TYR A 34 -7.13 4.73 3.64
N ARG A 35 -5.89 5.10 3.43
CA ARG A 35 -4.88 5.26 4.48
C ARG A 35 -4.02 6.47 4.14
N ALA A 36 -3.68 7.28 5.15
CA ALA A 36 -2.75 8.37 4.93
C ALA A 36 -1.85 8.61 6.14
N VAL A 37 -0.63 9.10 5.88
CA VAL A 37 0.34 9.49 6.90
C VAL A 37 1.25 10.59 6.40
N ASP A 38 1.53 11.57 7.27
CA ASP A 38 2.55 12.58 7.00
C ASP A 38 3.94 11.99 7.20
N VAL A 39 4.87 12.35 6.31
CA VAL A 39 6.26 11.90 6.31
C VAL A 39 7.18 13.11 6.24
N ASN A 40 8.04 13.28 7.23
CA ASN A 40 9.04 14.35 7.29
C ASN A 40 10.29 13.91 6.49
N ALA A 41 10.10 13.69 5.21
CA ALA A 41 11.16 13.38 4.25
C ALA A 41 10.72 13.84 2.84
N PRO A 42 11.69 14.12 1.95
CA PRO A 42 11.40 14.42 0.54
C PRO A 42 10.67 13.27 -0.17
N ALA A 43 9.80 13.60 -1.12
CA ALA A 43 9.08 12.60 -1.91
C ALA A 43 10.00 11.56 -2.60
N PRO A 44 11.17 11.91 -3.18
CA PRO A 44 12.09 10.94 -3.75
C PRO A 44 12.63 9.92 -2.72
N VAL A 45 12.88 10.36 -1.48
CA VAL A 45 13.36 9.47 -0.42
C VAL A 45 12.28 8.46 -0.06
N LEU A 46 11.04 8.92 0.16
CA LEU A 46 9.91 8.05 0.44
C LEU A 46 9.65 7.08 -0.72
N PHE A 47 9.72 7.56 -1.98
CA PHE A 47 9.51 6.73 -3.16
C PHE A 47 10.49 5.55 -3.22
N ARG A 48 11.77 5.77 -2.94
CA ARG A 48 12.77 4.69 -2.88
C ARG A 48 12.41 3.63 -1.82
N TRP A 49 11.84 4.04 -0.70
CA TRP A 49 11.34 3.11 0.31
C TRP A 49 10.08 2.37 -0.13
N LEU A 50 9.21 2.98 -0.95
CA LEU A 50 8.10 2.27 -1.58
C LEU A 50 8.61 1.24 -2.61
N CYS A 51 9.63 1.57 -3.41
CA CYS A 51 10.26 0.61 -4.33
C CYS A 51 10.85 -0.60 -3.59
N GLN A 52 11.29 -0.43 -2.33
CA GLN A 52 11.82 -1.48 -1.47
C GLN A 52 10.76 -2.55 -1.10
N LEU A 53 9.47 -2.31 -1.36
CA LEU A 53 8.40 -3.29 -1.20
C LEU A 53 8.57 -4.52 -2.12
N ARG A 54 9.43 -4.44 -3.14
CA ARG A 54 9.84 -5.61 -3.94
C ARG A 54 10.70 -6.60 -3.15
N VAL A 55 11.39 -6.14 -2.10
CA VAL A 55 12.30 -6.94 -1.27
C VAL A 55 11.59 -7.49 -0.04
N ALA A 56 10.76 -6.68 0.61
CA ALA A 56 10.06 -7.06 1.82
C ALA A 56 8.79 -6.21 2.04
N PRO A 57 7.78 -6.73 2.75
CA PRO A 57 6.50 -6.04 2.95
C PRO A 57 6.55 -4.93 4.02
N TYR A 58 7.58 -4.84 4.85
CA TYR A 58 7.73 -3.85 5.92
C TYR A 58 6.55 -3.79 6.92
N SER A 59 5.82 -4.88 7.04
CA SER A 59 4.68 -5.06 7.93
C SER A 59 5.07 -6.01 9.10
N TYR A 60 4.32 -7.09 9.29
CA TYR A 60 4.64 -8.11 10.28
C TYR A 60 5.51 -9.20 9.64
N ASP A 61 6.82 -9.12 9.84
CA ASP A 61 7.79 -10.03 9.22
C ASP A 61 7.53 -11.50 9.54
N CYS A 62 6.97 -11.80 10.71
CA CYS A 62 6.60 -13.17 11.10
C CYS A 62 5.45 -13.75 10.25
N ILE A 63 4.55 -12.90 9.75
CA ILE A 63 3.38 -13.31 8.98
C ILE A 63 3.66 -13.20 7.48
N ASN A 64 4.14 -12.02 7.03
CA ASN A 64 4.20 -11.66 5.61
C ASN A 64 5.56 -11.91 4.97
N ASN A 65 6.60 -12.18 5.78
CA ASN A 65 7.98 -12.37 5.31
C ASN A 65 8.58 -13.70 5.81
N ILE A 66 7.75 -14.64 6.23
CA ILE A 66 8.15 -15.98 6.71
C ILE A 66 9.23 -15.87 7.81
N GLY A 67 9.09 -14.89 8.72
CA GLY A 67 10.03 -14.64 9.80
C GLY A 67 11.33 -13.93 9.41
N ARG A 68 11.56 -13.63 8.13
CA ARG A 68 12.71 -12.86 7.66
C ARG A 68 12.52 -11.38 7.99
N ARG A 69 13.56 -10.76 8.59
CA ARG A 69 13.49 -9.33 8.92
C ARG A 69 13.55 -8.47 7.65
N SER A 70 12.65 -7.49 7.53
CA SER A 70 12.70 -6.49 6.48
C SER A 70 13.99 -5.65 6.59
N PRO A 71 14.73 -5.46 5.49
CA PRO A 71 15.97 -4.69 5.48
C PRO A 71 15.76 -3.25 5.94
N ARG A 72 16.66 -2.72 6.76
CA ARG A 72 16.64 -1.33 7.24
C ARG A 72 17.52 -0.39 6.41
N ARG A 73 18.10 -0.88 5.32
CA ARG A 73 18.89 -0.11 4.34
C ARG A 73 18.29 -0.34 2.97
N LEU A 74 18.37 0.68 2.12
CA LEU A 74 17.93 0.56 0.74
C LEU A 74 18.84 -0.43 -0.02
N THR A 75 18.21 -1.31 -0.76
CA THR A 75 18.91 -2.19 -1.69
C THR A 75 19.46 -1.35 -2.86
N PRO A 76 20.68 -1.59 -3.34
CA PRO A 76 21.17 -0.93 -4.53
C PRO A 76 20.20 -1.10 -5.71
N ARG A 77 19.99 -0.03 -6.49
CA ARG A 77 19.12 -0.02 -7.67
C ARG A 77 17.66 -0.44 -7.40
N VAL A 78 17.17 -0.15 -6.20
CA VAL A 78 15.80 -0.50 -5.78
C VAL A 78 14.74 0.27 -6.56
N ASP A 79 15.08 1.45 -7.02
CA ASP A 79 14.26 2.39 -7.78
C ASP A 79 14.23 2.13 -9.30
N GLU A 80 14.98 1.15 -9.78
CA GLU A 80 14.84 0.64 -11.14
C GLU A 80 13.64 -0.31 -11.21
N LEU A 81 12.46 0.29 -11.45
CA LEU A 81 11.20 -0.44 -11.55
C LEU A 81 10.87 -0.74 -13.02
N GLU A 82 10.21 -1.88 -13.22
CA GLU A 82 9.62 -2.27 -14.50
C GLU A 82 8.19 -2.76 -14.27
N VAL A 83 7.26 -2.37 -15.14
CA VAL A 83 5.88 -2.88 -15.11
C VAL A 83 5.92 -4.40 -15.28
N GLY A 84 5.12 -5.11 -14.49
CA GLY A 84 5.12 -6.57 -14.43
C GLY A 84 6.01 -7.17 -13.34
N GLN A 85 6.86 -6.36 -12.68
CA GLN A 85 7.62 -6.84 -11.51
C GLN A 85 6.68 -7.14 -10.34
N ARG A 86 7.08 -8.10 -9.50
CA ARG A 86 6.33 -8.45 -8.30
C ARG A 86 6.81 -7.68 -7.08
N LEU A 87 5.86 -7.01 -6.40
CA LEU A 87 6.04 -6.33 -5.12
C LEU A 87 5.05 -6.92 -4.11
N MET A 88 5.53 -7.45 -3.00
CA MET A 88 4.69 -8.06 -1.94
C MET A 88 3.72 -9.15 -2.44
N GLY A 89 4.03 -9.80 -3.55
CA GLY A 89 3.15 -10.81 -4.16
C GLY A 89 2.15 -10.27 -5.19
N PHE A 90 2.07 -8.96 -5.37
CA PHE A 90 1.26 -8.28 -6.39
C PHE A 90 2.14 -7.87 -7.57
N ASP A 91 1.53 -7.71 -8.73
CA ASP A 91 2.21 -7.22 -9.92
C ASP A 91 2.18 -5.69 -9.97
N LEU A 92 3.33 -5.07 -10.26
CA LEU A 92 3.41 -3.63 -10.52
C LEU A 92 2.79 -3.36 -11.88
N VAL A 93 1.64 -2.68 -11.91
CA VAL A 93 0.90 -2.42 -13.15
C VAL A 93 1.11 -1.02 -13.69
N GLU A 94 1.45 -0.08 -12.82
CA GLU A 94 1.68 1.32 -13.19
C GLU A 94 2.52 2.03 -12.14
N PHE A 95 3.39 2.95 -12.54
CA PHE A 95 4.08 3.84 -11.63
C PHE A 95 4.50 5.15 -12.32
N GLU A 96 4.68 6.18 -11.52
CA GLU A 96 5.30 7.45 -11.89
C GLU A 96 6.36 7.78 -10.83
N ASN A 97 7.60 8.01 -11.27
CA ASN A 97 8.72 8.25 -10.37
C ASN A 97 8.44 9.40 -9.40
N HIS A 98 8.70 9.15 -8.11
CA HIS A 98 8.52 10.06 -6.98
C HIS A 98 7.06 10.46 -6.70
N ARG A 99 6.10 9.92 -7.43
CA ARG A 99 4.69 10.27 -7.32
C ARG A 99 3.79 9.12 -6.90
N HIS A 100 3.79 8.02 -7.64
CA HIS A 100 2.96 6.87 -7.26
C HIS A 100 3.50 5.55 -7.77
N LEU A 101 3.03 4.47 -7.15
CA LEU A 101 3.09 3.12 -7.69
C LEU A 101 1.77 2.39 -7.44
N THR A 102 1.36 1.58 -8.41
CA THR A 102 0.10 0.85 -8.38
C THR A 102 0.37 -0.64 -8.60
N LEU A 103 -0.15 -1.42 -7.67
CA LEU A 103 -0.02 -2.87 -7.65
C LEU A 103 -1.39 -3.51 -7.86
N CYS A 104 -1.45 -4.61 -8.59
CA CYS A 104 -2.67 -5.40 -8.79
C CYS A 104 -2.37 -6.89 -8.67
N GLY A 105 -3.32 -7.66 -8.17
CA GLY A 105 -3.15 -9.11 -8.07
C GLY A 105 -4.12 -9.76 -7.08
N THR A 106 -3.87 -11.03 -6.82
CA THR A 106 -4.66 -11.83 -5.89
C THR A 106 -3.85 -12.13 -4.63
N ALA A 107 -4.34 -11.72 -3.47
CA ALA A 107 -3.76 -12.14 -2.21
C ALA A 107 -4.14 -13.62 -1.96
N LEU A 108 -3.17 -14.49 -1.68
CA LEU A 108 -3.39 -15.92 -1.41
C LEU A 108 -4.06 -16.72 -2.55
N GLY A 109 -4.02 -16.22 -3.80
CA GLY A 109 -4.55 -16.88 -4.98
C GLY A 109 -5.96 -16.44 -5.41
N PRO A 110 -6.43 -16.90 -6.58
CA PRO A 110 -7.65 -16.38 -7.22
C PRO A 110 -8.94 -16.65 -6.45
N LEU A 111 -8.94 -17.60 -5.51
CA LEU A 111 -10.08 -17.91 -4.64
C LEU A 111 -10.36 -16.82 -3.59
N PHE A 112 -9.39 -15.96 -3.31
CA PHE A 112 -9.51 -14.94 -2.26
C PHE A 112 -9.79 -13.52 -2.81
N GLY A 113 -10.12 -13.43 -4.09
CA GLY A 113 -10.46 -12.15 -4.75
C GLY A 113 -9.25 -11.44 -5.34
N THR A 114 -9.55 -10.34 -6.00
CA THR A 114 -8.55 -9.48 -6.65
C THR A 114 -8.48 -8.15 -5.92
N TYR A 115 -7.28 -7.62 -5.82
CA TYR A 115 -7.00 -6.35 -5.14
C TYR A 115 -6.17 -5.47 -6.05
N ALA A 116 -6.43 -4.17 -6.02
CA ALA A 116 -5.52 -3.18 -6.57
C ALA A 116 -5.24 -2.10 -5.52
N VAL A 117 -3.99 -1.68 -5.42
CA VAL A 117 -3.56 -0.68 -4.45
C VAL A 117 -2.68 0.36 -5.12
N THR A 118 -2.98 1.63 -4.89
CA THR A 118 -2.14 2.76 -5.29
C THR A 118 -1.54 3.42 -4.06
N TYR A 119 -0.22 3.53 -4.03
CA TYR A 119 0.55 4.36 -3.11
C TYR A 119 0.82 5.69 -3.79
N LEU A 120 0.17 6.76 -3.36
CA LEU A 120 0.29 8.10 -3.91
C LEU A 120 1.10 8.97 -2.94
N ILE A 121 2.15 9.63 -3.44
CA ILE A 121 2.95 10.60 -2.69
C ILE A 121 2.55 12.00 -3.13
N ILE A 122 2.15 12.82 -2.18
CA ILE A 122 1.79 14.22 -2.38
C ILE A 122 2.88 15.07 -1.72
N PRO A 123 3.75 15.75 -2.48
CA PRO A 123 4.73 16.68 -1.92
C PRO A 123 4.02 17.82 -1.19
N SER A 124 4.46 18.12 0.03
CA SER A 124 3.97 19.29 0.80
C SER A 124 5.01 20.39 0.83
N THR A 125 6.27 20.03 0.99
CA THR A 125 7.44 20.93 0.90
C THR A 125 8.63 20.13 0.38
N ASP A 126 9.77 20.77 0.17
CA ASP A 126 11.00 20.07 -0.24
C ASP A 126 11.47 19.01 0.76
N GLN A 127 11.05 19.12 2.04
CA GLN A 127 11.46 18.22 3.13
C GLN A 127 10.30 17.41 3.71
N ARG A 128 9.10 17.54 3.15
CA ARG A 128 7.91 16.86 3.66
C ARG A 128 7.02 16.39 2.52
N CYS A 129 6.46 15.22 2.70
CA CYS A 129 5.43 14.71 1.83
C CYS A 129 4.34 13.97 2.62
N ARG A 130 3.26 13.68 1.95
CA ARG A 130 2.16 12.92 2.47
C ARG A 130 1.98 11.65 1.65
N LEU A 131 1.94 10.50 2.30
CA LEU A 131 1.62 9.22 1.68
C LEU A 131 0.13 8.97 1.83
N VAL A 132 -0.57 8.89 0.71
CA VAL A 132 -1.98 8.52 0.64
C VAL A 132 -2.10 7.23 -0.15
N VAL A 133 -2.86 6.27 0.38
CA VAL A 133 -3.03 4.97 -0.26
C VAL A 133 -4.50 4.64 -0.36
N LYS A 134 -4.91 4.24 -1.56
CA LYS A 134 -6.21 3.63 -1.83
C LYS A 134 -6.00 2.17 -2.18
N LEU A 135 -6.76 1.29 -1.54
CA LEU A 135 -6.87 -0.12 -1.89
C LEU A 135 -8.31 -0.40 -2.28
N VAL A 136 -8.52 -1.02 -3.41
CA VAL A 136 -9.80 -1.51 -3.88
C VAL A 136 -9.79 -3.04 -3.93
N ALA A 137 -10.93 -3.65 -3.60
CA ALA A 137 -11.07 -5.09 -3.48
C ALA A 137 -12.30 -5.61 -4.24
N ALA A 138 -12.10 -6.60 -5.11
CA ALA A 138 -13.16 -7.41 -5.68
C ALA A 138 -13.16 -8.77 -4.98
N TYR A 139 -14.18 -9.02 -4.17
CA TYR A 139 -14.27 -10.25 -3.37
C TYR A 139 -14.72 -11.45 -4.20
N PRO A 140 -14.38 -12.67 -3.77
CA PRO A 140 -14.79 -13.88 -4.48
C PRO A 140 -16.32 -14.01 -4.55
N ARG A 141 -16.81 -14.67 -5.61
CA ARG A 141 -18.25 -14.91 -5.80
C ARG A 141 -18.81 -15.92 -4.80
N LEU A 142 -17.97 -16.78 -4.24
CA LEU A 142 -18.38 -17.80 -3.27
C LEU A 142 -18.77 -17.13 -1.93
N ALA A 143 -20.05 -17.19 -1.57
CA ALA A 143 -20.61 -16.50 -0.40
C ALA A 143 -19.91 -16.88 0.92
N LEU A 144 -19.48 -18.15 1.07
CA LEU A 144 -18.78 -18.66 2.24
C LEU A 144 -17.47 -17.93 2.50
N LEU A 145 -16.75 -17.51 1.45
CA LEU A 145 -15.50 -16.74 1.54
C LEU A 145 -15.77 -15.22 1.53
N ARG A 146 -16.72 -14.78 0.72
CA ARG A 146 -17.05 -13.36 0.55
C ARG A 146 -17.46 -12.68 1.85
N TYR A 147 -18.34 -13.31 2.62
CA TYR A 147 -18.86 -12.70 3.85
C TYR A 147 -17.78 -12.42 4.91
N PRO A 148 -16.95 -13.40 5.32
CA PRO A 148 -15.88 -13.14 6.28
C PRO A 148 -14.82 -12.19 5.73
N MET A 149 -14.46 -12.28 4.45
CA MET A 149 -13.48 -11.37 3.84
C MET A 149 -13.96 -9.92 3.86
N ARG A 150 -15.22 -9.67 3.53
CA ARG A 150 -15.81 -8.32 3.55
C ARG A 150 -15.89 -7.74 4.97
N ARG A 151 -16.05 -8.60 5.98
CA ARG A 151 -16.16 -8.17 7.39
C ARG A 151 -14.81 -7.99 8.07
N LEU A 152 -13.88 -8.91 7.86
CA LEU A 152 -12.60 -8.96 8.56
C LEU A 152 -11.44 -8.41 7.72
N GLY A 153 -11.55 -8.45 6.40
CA GLY A 153 -10.52 -7.99 5.48
C GLY A 153 -10.04 -6.55 5.76
N PRO A 154 -10.94 -5.56 5.84
CA PRO A 154 -10.54 -4.17 6.11
C PRO A 154 -9.84 -3.97 7.45
N LEU A 155 -10.17 -4.79 8.47
CA LEU A 155 -9.51 -4.74 9.78
C LEU A 155 -8.13 -5.38 9.74
N ALA A 156 -8.00 -6.54 9.10
CA ALA A 156 -6.72 -7.21 8.92
C ALA A 156 -5.76 -6.34 8.09
N ASP A 157 -6.25 -5.79 6.98
CA ASP A 157 -5.54 -4.81 6.16
C ASP A 157 -5.11 -3.60 6.97
N PHE A 158 -6.01 -3.02 7.77
CA PHE A 158 -5.70 -1.88 8.62
C PHE A 158 -4.50 -2.14 9.54
N ILE A 159 -4.48 -3.28 10.22
CA ILE A 159 -3.39 -3.65 11.12
C ILE A 159 -2.07 -3.77 10.37
N MET A 160 -2.10 -4.43 9.21
CA MET A 160 -0.92 -4.67 8.39
C MET A 160 -0.39 -3.40 7.72
N MET A 161 -1.26 -2.65 7.06
CA MET A 161 -0.91 -1.41 6.38
C MET A 161 -0.45 -0.31 7.35
N ARG A 162 -1.10 -0.19 8.51
CA ARG A 162 -0.66 0.75 9.54
C ARG A 162 0.79 0.46 9.98
N LYS A 163 1.13 -0.81 10.21
CA LYS A 163 2.50 -1.20 10.56
C LYS A 163 3.47 -0.88 9.43
N GLN A 164 3.11 -1.21 8.20
CA GLN A 164 3.92 -0.91 7.01
C GLN A 164 4.20 0.59 6.89
N PHE A 165 3.17 1.43 6.95
CA PHE A 165 3.29 2.88 6.80
C PHE A 165 4.18 3.51 7.87
N LEU A 166 3.98 3.15 9.13
CA LEU A 166 4.79 3.65 10.23
C LEU A 166 6.25 3.18 10.12
N THR A 167 6.48 1.99 9.59
CA THR A 167 7.83 1.49 9.32
C THR A 167 8.49 2.26 8.18
N LEU A 168 7.82 2.41 7.03
CA LEU A 168 8.33 3.15 5.88
C LEU A 168 8.56 4.64 6.19
N LYS A 169 7.62 5.26 6.91
CA LYS A 169 7.78 6.63 7.44
C LYS A 169 9.05 6.76 8.27
N CYS A 170 9.22 5.91 9.28
CA CYS A 170 10.39 5.96 10.15
C CYS A 170 11.72 5.76 9.39
N LEU A 171 11.72 4.88 8.38
CA LEU A 171 12.91 4.61 7.56
C LEU A 171 13.21 5.78 6.61
N ALA A 172 12.19 6.39 6.01
CA ALA A 172 12.35 7.55 5.14
C ALA A 172 12.88 8.76 5.94
N GLU A 173 12.29 9.04 7.10
CA GLU A 173 12.70 10.16 7.96
C GLU A 173 14.12 10.02 8.50
N ARG A 174 14.58 8.79 8.80
CA ARG A 174 15.98 8.54 9.19
C ARG A 174 16.98 8.67 8.05
N GLY A 175 16.54 8.42 6.83
CA GLY A 175 17.39 8.54 5.64
C GLY A 175 17.47 9.95 5.07
N ALA A 176 16.65 10.87 5.58
CA ALA A 176 16.61 12.28 5.19
C ALA A 176 17.35 13.18 6.20
N ALA A 177 17.65 12.67 7.40
CA ALA A 177 18.47 13.33 8.43
C ALA A 177 19.95 13.03 8.20
#